data_178ef0073291b2f5ae6deb9cb55ff835
#
_entry.id   178ef0073291b2f5ae6deb9cb55ff835
#
_cell.length_a   1.000
_cell.length_b   1.000
_cell.length_c   1.000
_cell.angle_alpha   90.00
_cell.angle_beta   90.00
_cell.angle_gamma   90.00
#
_symmetry.space_group_name_H-M   'P 1'
#
loop_
_entity.id
_entity.type
_entity.pdbx_description
1 polymer ?
#
loop_
_entity_poly.entity_id
_entity_poly.type
_entity_poly.pdbx_seq_one_letter_code
_entity_poly.pdbx_strand_id
1 'polypeptide(L)'
;MTVYVFDGTMDGLLTAVFDAFALKEQPEQLLAEGDALPLFCDHTYHVTSDEEKARRVWTGLEKKLSREALRLISVSWLSELRELNTPLFLYICKVFRQGDISRNFADADVLAVTNIARRVLHEQLRMKQFIRFQKAKDGTYLGVVSPDHNVLPIIIDHFQDRFNDQPWLIYDAKRHYGYYYSLTPGPSPKGEGSNVPIRVTFEDEATVPFDLSNGKLNADVLSDNDQLFQDLWRTYFKAICIKERMNPRKQLQDMPRRYWKYMTEKN
;
A
#
# COMPACT_ATOMS: atom_id res chain seq x y z
N MET A 1 8.10 -23.81 -22.72
CA MET A 1 7.63 -22.88 -21.68
C MET A 1 7.33 -21.52 -22.31
N THR A 2 6.09 -21.03 -22.19
CA THR A 2 5.68 -19.72 -22.69
C THR A 2 5.69 -18.70 -21.54
N VAL A 3 6.33 -17.55 -21.75
CA VAL A 3 6.46 -16.48 -20.77
C VAL A 3 5.86 -15.20 -21.33
N TYR A 4 5.03 -14.53 -20.56
CA TYR A 4 4.53 -13.20 -20.86
C TYR A 4 5.36 -12.16 -20.10
N VAL A 5 5.70 -11.05 -20.77
CA VAL A 5 6.41 -9.92 -20.17
C VAL A 5 5.53 -8.68 -20.27
N PHE A 6 5.35 -7.98 -19.15
CA PHE A 6 4.49 -6.81 -19.04
C PHE A 6 5.22 -5.64 -18.35
N ASP A 7 4.64 -4.45 -18.40
CA ASP A 7 5.21 -3.20 -17.89
C ASP A 7 5.19 -3.03 -16.36
N GLY A 8 4.74 -4.05 -15.61
CA GLY A 8 4.62 -3.99 -14.15
C GLY A 8 3.39 -3.24 -13.63
N THR A 9 2.47 -2.81 -14.50
CA THR A 9 1.21 -2.15 -14.10
C THR A 9 0.08 -3.15 -13.89
N MET A 10 -0.96 -2.76 -13.13
CA MET A 10 -2.17 -3.58 -12.96
C MET A 10 -2.89 -3.76 -14.30
N ASP A 11 -2.92 -2.71 -15.11
CA ASP A 11 -3.53 -2.76 -16.44
C ASP A 11 -2.79 -3.71 -17.37
N GLY A 12 -1.45 -3.73 -17.28
CA GLY A 12 -0.61 -4.69 -18.01
C GLY A 12 -0.86 -6.13 -17.59
N LEU A 13 -1.01 -6.40 -16.28
CA LEU A 13 -1.35 -7.74 -15.78
C LEU A 13 -2.73 -8.17 -16.28
N LEU A 14 -3.73 -7.31 -16.20
CA LEU A 14 -5.07 -7.61 -16.68
C LEU A 14 -5.12 -7.76 -18.21
N THR A 15 -4.35 -6.96 -18.94
CA THR A 15 -4.18 -7.12 -20.39
C THR A 15 -3.55 -8.46 -20.73
N ALA A 16 -2.53 -8.90 -19.97
CA ALA A 16 -1.92 -10.22 -20.15
C ALA A 16 -2.96 -11.36 -20.00
N VAL A 17 -3.86 -11.24 -19.02
CA VAL A 17 -4.97 -12.19 -18.87
C VAL A 17 -5.86 -12.18 -20.10
N PHE A 18 -6.26 -10.99 -20.60
CA PHE A 18 -7.07 -10.88 -21.80
C PHE A 18 -6.40 -11.55 -23.00
N ASP A 19 -5.14 -11.23 -23.25
CA ASP A 19 -4.37 -11.74 -24.40
C ASP A 19 -4.18 -13.26 -24.32
N ALA A 20 -3.93 -13.82 -23.14
CA ALA A 20 -3.85 -15.26 -22.94
C ALA A 20 -5.11 -16.00 -23.40
N PHE A 21 -6.30 -15.43 -23.13
CA PHE A 21 -7.57 -15.99 -23.59
C PHE A 21 -7.83 -15.73 -25.08
N ALA A 22 -7.49 -14.54 -25.59
CA ALA A 22 -7.69 -14.16 -26.98
C ALA A 22 -6.79 -15.00 -27.92
N LEU A 23 -5.55 -15.23 -27.54
CA LEU A 23 -4.56 -16.03 -28.29
C LEU A 23 -4.74 -17.54 -28.03
N LYS A 24 -5.60 -17.92 -27.07
CA LYS A 24 -5.77 -19.31 -26.62
C LYS A 24 -4.48 -19.95 -26.11
N GLU A 25 -3.59 -19.12 -25.56
CA GLU A 25 -2.32 -19.55 -24.97
C GLU A 25 -2.48 -19.81 -23.47
N GLN A 26 -1.53 -20.55 -22.91
CA GLN A 26 -1.44 -20.82 -21.47
C GLN A 26 -0.03 -20.48 -21.00
N PRO A 27 0.27 -19.18 -20.80
CA PRO A 27 1.59 -18.82 -20.30
C PRO A 27 1.79 -19.40 -18.90
N GLU A 28 3.01 -19.89 -18.67
CA GLU A 28 3.40 -20.51 -17.40
C GLU A 28 3.89 -19.46 -16.40
N GLN A 29 4.38 -18.31 -16.91
CA GLN A 29 4.85 -17.20 -16.09
C GLN A 29 4.47 -15.85 -16.69
N LEU A 30 4.24 -14.89 -15.78
CA LEU A 30 4.13 -13.47 -16.09
C LEU A 30 5.26 -12.74 -15.36
N LEU A 31 6.17 -12.13 -16.10
CA LEU A 31 7.33 -11.39 -15.60
C LEU A 31 7.19 -9.91 -15.91
N ALA A 32 7.67 -9.05 -14.99
CA ALA A 32 7.77 -7.63 -15.29
C ALA A 32 8.97 -7.34 -16.20
N GLU A 33 8.91 -6.24 -16.93
CA GLU A 33 10.05 -5.75 -17.70
C GLU A 33 11.30 -5.60 -16.82
N GLY A 34 12.44 -6.08 -17.34
CA GLY A 34 13.71 -6.11 -16.60
C GLY A 34 13.90 -7.31 -15.67
N ASP A 35 12.90 -8.21 -15.54
CA ASP A 35 13.12 -9.49 -14.87
C ASP A 35 13.93 -10.45 -15.75
N ALA A 36 14.72 -11.30 -15.10
CA ALA A 36 15.49 -12.32 -15.82
C ALA A 36 14.58 -13.40 -16.43
N LEU A 37 14.73 -13.65 -17.72
CA LEU A 37 14.01 -14.74 -18.38
C LEU A 37 14.53 -16.09 -17.89
N PRO A 38 13.66 -17.12 -17.78
CA PRO A 38 14.07 -18.47 -17.52
C PRO A 38 15.01 -19.04 -18.60
N LEU A 39 15.96 -19.89 -18.20
CA LEU A 39 16.92 -20.50 -19.12
C LEU A 39 16.27 -21.31 -20.26
N PHE A 40 15.10 -21.89 -20.01
CA PHE A 40 14.35 -22.71 -20.99
C PHE A 40 13.03 -22.03 -21.37
N CYS A 41 13.13 -20.85 -22.02
CA CYS A 41 11.99 -20.14 -22.56
C CYS A 41 11.91 -20.37 -24.06
N ASP A 42 10.83 -21.02 -24.52
CA ASP A 42 10.62 -21.31 -25.95
C ASP A 42 9.99 -20.11 -26.67
N HIS A 43 9.08 -19.40 -25.97
CA HIS A 43 8.34 -18.28 -26.51
C HIS A 43 8.16 -17.18 -25.48
N THR A 44 8.47 -15.95 -25.88
CA THR A 44 8.23 -14.75 -25.05
C THR A 44 7.25 -13.84 -25.77
N TYR A 45 6.17 -13.46 -25.11
CA TYR A 45 5.18 -12.51 -25.59
C TYR A 45 5.25 -11.22 -24.77
N HIS A 46 5.45 -10.08 -25.44
CA HIS A 46 5.45 -8.77 -24.80
C HIS A 46 4.04 -8.18 -24.82
N VAL A 47 3.49 -8.00 -23.63
CA VAL A 47 2.16 -7.44 -23.41
C VAL A 47 2.22 -5.92 -23.53
N THR A 48 1.44 -5.36 -24.45
CA THR A 48 1.25 -3.91 -24.50
C THR A 48 0.00 -3.58 -23.69
N SER A 49 0.15 -2.81 -22.61
CA SER A 49 -0.95 -2.43 -21.72
C SER A 49 -2.05 -1.70 -22.47
N ASP A 50 -3.29 -2.13 -22.27
CA ASP A 50 -4.49 -1.63 -22.91
C ASP A 50 -5.60 -1.49 -21.86
N GLU A 51 -6.00 -0.25 -21.59
CA GLU A 51 -7.00 0.08 -20.56
C GLU A 51 -8.37 -0.55 -20.85
N GLU A 52 -8.77 -0.65 -22.14
CA GLU A 52 -10.06 -1.24 -22.49
C GLU A 52 -10.07 -2.76 -22.23
N LYS A 53 -9.00 -3.46 -22.60
CA LYS A 53 -8.84 -4.89 -22.29
C LYS A 53 -8.81 -5.12 -20.77
N ALA A 54 -8.03 -4.33 -20.05
CA ALA A 54 -7.93 -4.41 -18.59
C ALA A 54 -9.30 -4.20 -17.92
N ARG A 55 -10.04 -3.17 -18.31
CA ARG A 55 -11.41 -2.91 -17.82
C ARG A 55 -12.36 -4.04 -18.10
N ARG A 56 -12.30 -4.67 -19.29
CA ARG A 56 -13.13 -5.82 -19.63
C ARG A 56 -12.84 -7.02 -18.72
N VAL A 57 -11.58 -7.29 -18.43
CA VAL A 57 -11.17 -8.36 -17.50
C VAL A 57 -11.67 -8.04 -16.10
N TRP A 58 -11.46 -6.81 -15.61
CA TRP A 58 -11.93 -6.40 -14.29
C TRP A 58 -13.44 -6.54 -14.13
N THR A 59 -14.20 -6.05 -15.10
CA THR A 59 -15.69 -6.22 -15.12
C THR A 59 -16.10 -7.70 -15.14
N GLY A 60 -15.31 -8.56 -15.81
CA GLY A 60 -15.50 -10.00 -15.78
C GLY A 60 -15.26 -10.61 -14.40
N LEU A 61 -14.25 -10.15 -13.70
CA LEU A 61 -13.94 -10.56 -12.31
C LEU A 61 -15.06 -10.13 -11.35
N GLU A 62 -15.57 -8.90 -11.47
CA GLU A 62 -16.70 -8.40 -10.67
C GLU A 62 -17.96 -9.27 -10.76
N LYS A 63 -18.19 -9.87 -11.92
CA LYS A 63 -19.33 -10.78 -12.14
C LYS A 63 -19.11 -12.19 -11.57
N LYS A 64 -17.86 -12.61 -11.41
CA LYS A 64 -17.49 -13.98 -11.02
C LYS A 64 -17.09 -14.12 -9.57
N LEU A 65 -16.58 -13.06 -8.95
CA LEU A 65 -15.99 -13.06 -7.62
C LEU A 65 -16.86 -12.32 -6.61
N SER A 66 -16.78 -12.75 -5.36
CA SER A 66 -17.30 -12.01 -4.23
C SER A 66 -16.48 -10.71 -4.00
N ARG A 67 -17.07 -9.73 -3.28
CA ARG A 67 -16.33 -8.51 -2.87
C ARG A 67 -15.06 -8.82 -2.10
N GLU A 68 -15.07 -9.87 -1.28
CA GLU A 68 -13.91 -10.31 -0.50
C GLU A 68 -12.80 -10.83 -1.42
N ALA A 69 -13.14 -11.63 -2.44
CA ALA A 69 -12.19 -12.16 -3.40
C ALA A 69 -11.62 -11.06 -4.31
N LEU A 70 -12.42 -10.08 -4.73
CA LEU A 70 -11.93 -8.91 -5.47
C LEU A 70 -10.97 -8.07 -4.60
N ARG A 71 -11.34 -7.85 -3.33
CA ARG A 71 -10.46 -7.16 -2.38
C ARG A 71 -9.14 -7.89 -2.18
N LEU A 72 -9.14 -9.23 -2.19
CA LEU A 72 -7.93 -10.04 -2.09
C LEU A 72 -6.95 -9.71 -3.23
N ILE A 73 -7.45 -9.62 -4.47
CA ILE A 73 -6.66 -9.24 -5.65
C ILE A 73 -6.07 -7.84 -5.45
N SER A 74 -6.92 -6.84 -5.16
CA SER A 74 -6.49 -5.45 -5.02
C SER A 74 -5.49 -5.26 -3.87
N VAL A 75 -5.72 -5.91 -2.73
CA VAL A 75 -4.83 -5.82 -1.57
C VAL A 75 -3.50 -6.53 -1.84
N SER A 76 -3.53 -7.72 -2.47
CA SER A 76 -2.28 -8.42 -2.79
C SER A 76 -1.40 -7.60 -3.74
N TRP A 77 -2.00 -6.90 -4.71
CA TRP A 77 -1.31 -6.02 -5.62
C TRP A 77 -0.54 -4.88 -4.91
N LEU A 78 -1.11 -4.34 -3.84
CA LEU A 78 -0.43 -3.32 -3.01
C LEU A 78 0.84 -3.82 -2.32
N SER A 79 1.15 -5.10 -2.41
CA SER A 79 2.44 -5.62 -1.92
C SER A 79 3.62 -5.11 -2.74
N GLU A 80 3.44 -4.82 -4.03
CA GLU A 80 4.47 -4.45 -5.00
C GLU A 80 5.58 -5.51 -5.11
N LEU A 81 5.27 -6.76 -4.79
CA LEU A 81 6.22 -7.87 -4.83
C LEU A 81 6.20 -8.52 -6.22
N ARG A 82 7.35 -8.56 -6.88
CA ARG A 82 7.50 -9.21 -8.19
C ARG A 82 7.11 -10.70 -8.16
N GLU A 83 7.36 -11.36 -7.05
CA GLU A 83 6.98 -12.77 -6.82
C GLU A 83 5.47 -13.02 -6.88
N LEU A 84 4.65 -11.96 -6.78
CA LEU A 84 3.20 -12.05 -6.90
C LEU A 84 2.72 -12.14 -8.36
N ASN A 85 3.46 -11.59 -9.31
CA ASN A 85 2.98 -11.40 -10.69
C ASN A 85 2.46 -12.69 -11.32
N THR A 86 3.26 -13.74 -11.32
CA THR A 86 2.85 -15.05 -11.87
C THR A 86 1.69 -15.68 -11.09
N PRO A 87 1.73 -15.83 -9.75
CA PRO A 87 0.61 -16.39 -9.00
C PRO A 87 -0.70 -15.62 -9.18
N LEU A 88 -0.66 -14.29 -9.21
CA LEU A 88 -1.85 -13.47 -9.38
C LEU A 88 -2.44 -13.62 -10.78
N PHE A 89 -1.59 -13.59 -11.81
CA PHE A 89 -2.00 -13.84 -13.19
C PHE A 89 -2.65 -15.20 -13.34
N LEU A 90 -2.03 -16.27 -12.84
CA LEU A 90 -2.55 -17.65 -12.92
C LEU A 90 -3.85 -17.81 -12.12
N TYR A 91 -3.92 -17.20 -10.93
CA TYR A 91 -5.16 -17.18 -10.14
C TYR A 91 -6.31 -16.55 -10.91
N ILE A 92 -6.11 -15.39 -11.54
CA ILE A 92 -7.15 -14.72 -12.35
C ILE A 92 -7.55 -15.58 -13.54
N CYS A 93 -6.58 -16.17 -14.25
CA CYS A 93 -6.86 -17.09 -15.36
C CYS A 93 -7.71 -18.30 -14.92
N LYS A 94 -7.41 -18.87 -13.75
CA LYS A 94 -8.18 -19.97 -13.16
C LYS A 94 -9.61 -19.53 -12.80
N VAL A 95 -9.79 -18.32 -12.25
CA VAL A 95 -11.13 -17.76 -11.97
C VAL A 95 -11.99 -17.71 -13.24
N PHE A 96 -11.43 -17.30 -14.37
CA PHE A 96 -12.18 -17.27 -15.63
C PHE A 96 -12.57 -18.66 -16.14
N ARG A 97 -11.74 -19.68 -15.86
CA ARG A 97 -11.98 -21.07 -16.30
C ARG A 97 -12.91 -21.86 -15.37
N GLN A 98 -12.77 -21.68 -14.06
CA GLN A 98 -13.36 -22.55 -13.02
C GLN A 98 -14.38 -21.84 -12.14
N GLY A 99 -14.49 -20.50 -12.23
CA GLY A 99 -15.29 -19.69 -11.30
C GLY A 99 -14.53 -19.27 -10.05
N ASP A 100 -15.26 -18.90 -9.00
CA ASP A 100 -14.64 -18.43 -7.74
C ASP A 100 -13.96 -19.58 -7.00
N ILE A 101 -12.63 -19.58 -7.06
CA ILE A 101 -11.75 -20.52 -6.34
C ILE A 101 -11.05 -19.88 -5.14
N SER A 102 -11.44 -18.68 -4.72
CA SER A 102 -10.76 -17.90 -3.67
C SER A 102 -10.62 -18.63 -2.32
N ARG A 103 -11.42 -19.66 -2.08
CA ARG A 103 -11.38 -20.49 -0.87
C ARG A 103 -10.67 -21.84 -1.07
N ASN A 104 -10.17 -22.12 -2.26
CA ASN A 104 -9.41 -23.35 -2.53
C ASN A 104 -7.94 -23.20 -2.14
N PHE A 105 -7.64 -23.29 -0.86
CA PHE A 105 -6.27 -23.16 -0.33
C PHE A 105 -5.35 -24.35 -0.67
N ALA A 106 -5.86 -25.39 -1.32
CA ALA A 106 -5.01 -26.45 -1.88
C ALA A 106 -4.34 -26.02 -3.20
N ASP A 107 -4.85 -24.98 -3.86
CA ASP A 107 -4.23 -24.38 -5.04
C ASP A 107 -3.09 -23.46 -4.61
N ALA A 108 -1.89 -23.66 -5.19
CA ALA A 108 -0.68 -22.92 -4.83
C ALA A 108 -0.79 -21.42 -5.13
N ASP A 109 -1.47 -21.02 -6.22
CA ASP A 109 -1.60 -19.62 -6.58
C ASP A 109 -2.59 -18.91 -5.67
N VAL A 110 -3.71 -19.56 -5.33
CA VAL A 110 -4.68 -19.05 -4.33
C VAL A 110 -3.99 -18.84 -2.98
N LEU A 111 -3.17 -19.81 -2.56
CA LEU A 111 -2.45 -19.74 -1.30
C LEU A 111 -1.40 -18.60 -1.31
N ALA A 112 -0.65 -18.46 -2.40
CA ALA A 112 0.36 -17.40 -2.56
C ALA A 112 -0.30 -16.00 -2.49
N VAL A 113 -1.34 -15.75 -3.29
CA VAL A 113 -2.08 -14.48 -3.31
C VAL A 113 -2.67 -14.17 -1.92
N THR A 114 -3.27 -15.17 -1.26
CA THR A 114 -3.85 -15.01 0.08
C THR A 114 -2.80 -14.66 1.13
N ASN A 115 -1.65 -15.32 1.12
CA ASN A 115 -0.59 -15.07 2.09
C ASN A 115 0.02 -13.68 1.91
N ILE A 116 0.22 -13.24 0.66
CA ILE A 116 0.71 -11.90 0.37
C ILE A 116 -0.32 -10.84 0.81
N ALA A 117 -1.59 -11.01 0.48
CA ALA A 117 -2.64 -10.09 0.94
C ALA A 117 -2.69 -9.99 2.48
N ARG A 118 -2.52 -11.10 3.21
CA ARG A 118 -2.44 -11.07 4.69
C ARG A 118 -1.25 -10.26 5.19
N ARG A 119 -0.08 -10.35 4.55
CA ARG A 119 1.10 -9.52 4.90
C ARG A 119 0.79 -8.04 4.75
N VAL A 120 0.17 -7.63 3.64
CA VAL A 120 -0.26 -6.24 3.40
C VAL A 120 -1.27 -5.79 4.46
N LEU A 121 -2.29 -6.60 4.77
CA LEU A 121 -3.29 -6.27 5.79
C LEU A 121 -2.70 -6.16 7.20
N HIS A 122 -1.72 -6.99 7.55
CA HIS A 122 -0.99 -6.87 8.82
C HIS A 122 -0.21 -5.55 8.88
N GLU A 123 0.41 -5.13 7.79
CA GLU A 123 1.10 -3.84 7.74
C GLU A 123 0.13 -2.66 7.76
N GLN A 124 -1.02 -2.77 7.08
CA GLN A 124 -2.12 -1.81 7.20
C GLN A 124 -2.51 -1.57 8.67
N LEU A 125 -2.69 -2.64 9.44
CA LEU A 125 -3.04 -2.54 10.86
C LEU A 125 -1.94 -1.83 11.66
N ARG A 126 -0.67 -2.17 11.40
CA ARG A 126 0.49 -1.54 12.06
C ARG A 126 0.57 -0.06 11.73
N MET A 127 0.36 0.34 10.48
CA MET A 127 0.39 1.76 10.10
C MET A 127 -0.70 2.55 10.81
N LYS A 128 -1.91 2.02 10.94
CA LYS A 128 -2.98 2.68 11.73
C LYS A 128 -2.61 2.89 13.20
N GLN A 129 -1.76 2.04 13.77
CA GLN A 129 -1.34 2.09 15.17
C GLN A 129 -0.08 2.94 15.39
N PHE A 130 0.83 2.99 14.41
CA PHE A 130 2.20 3.48 14.61
C PHE A 130 2.48 4.82 13.97
N ILE A 131 1.59 5.37 13.14
CA ILE A 131 1.73 6.74 12.64
C ILE A 131 1.71 7.71 13.81
N ARG A 132 2.71 8.59 13.87
CA ARG A 132 2.83 9.69 14.83
C ARG A 132 2.81 10.98 14.07
N PHE A 133 2.02 11.93 14.55
CA PHE A 133 1.90 13.24 13.94
C PHE A 133 2.72 14.26 14.71
N GLN A 134 3.31 15.20 13.99
CA GLN A 134 3.98 16.40 14.48
C GLN A 134 3.19 17.59 13.99
N LYS A 135 3.01 18.61 14.82
CA LYS A 135 2.24 19.79 14.48
C LYS A 135 3.12 20.84 13.83
N ALA A 136 2.78 21.29 12.63
CA ALA A 136 3.41 22.40 11.95
C ALA A 136 2.89 23.75 12.45
N LYS A 137 3.60 24.84 12.16
CA LYS A 137 3.23 26.22 12.54
C LYS A 137 1.89 26.68 11.96
N ASP A 138 1.56 26.19 10.78
CA ASP A 138 0.28 26.47 10.10
C ASP A 138 -0.90 25.69 10.68
N GLY A 139 -0.65 24.82 11.68
CA GLY A 139 -1.65 23.98 12.30
C GLY A 139 -1.85 22.60 11.67
N THR A 140 -1.17 22.30 10.57
CA THR A 140 -1.23 20.99 9.89
C THR A 140 -0.49 19.92 10.70
N TYR A 141 -1.07 18.73 10.79
CA TYR A 141 -0.46 17.57 11.43
C TYR A 141 0.23 16.69 10.38
N LEU A 142 1.54 16.51 10.51
CA LEU A 142 2.39 15.81 9.56
C LEU A 142 2.87 14.47 10.12
N GLY A 143 2.53 13.37 9.44
CA GLY A 143 2.97 12.02 9.78
C GLY A 143 3.80 11.42 8.65
N VAL A 144 4.99 10.90 8.99
CA VAL A 144 5.89 10.25 8.04
C VAL A 144 5.94 8.76 8.31
N VAL A 145 5.90 7.97 7.25
CA VAL A 145 5.99 6.51 7.31
C VAL A 145 6.85 5.98 6.16
N SER A 146 7.30 4.73 6.29
CA SER A 146 8.02 4.01 5.23
C SER A 146 7.65 2.53 5.31
N PRO A 147 6.43 2.17 4.93
CA PRO A 147 5.97 0.79 4.97
C PRO A 147 6.63 -0.06 3.88
N ASP A 148 6.73 -1.37 4.09
CA ASP A 148 7.24 -2.31 3.08
C ASP A 148 6.29 -2.38 1.87
N HIS A 149 4.98 -2.39 2.14
CA HIS A 149 3.91 -2.46 1.16
C HIS A 149 3.19 -1.11 0.99
N ASN A 150 2.56 -0.90 -0.14
CA ASN A 150 1.84 0.34 -0.46
C ASN A 150 0.48 0.41 0.27
N VAL A 151 0.50 0.61 1.58
CA VAL A 151 -0.70 0.54 2.42
C VAL A 151 -1.41 1.88 2.61
N LEU A 152 -0.83 3.00 2.19
CA LEU A 152 -1.47 4.31 2.34
C LEU A 152 -2.89 4.35 1.77
N PRO A 153 -3.16 3.89 0.53
CA PRO A 153 -4.50 3.98 -0.06
C PRO A 153 -5.59 3.28 0.77
N ILE A 154 -5.22 2.29 1.56
CA ILE A 154 -6.17 1.48 2.35
C ILE A 154 -6.24 1.87 3.84
N ILE A 155 -5.49 2.90 4.26
CA ILE A 155 -5.55 3.44 5.64
C ILE A 155 -6.15 4.83 5.71
N ILE A 156 -6.25 5.56 4.60
CA ILE A 156 -6.63 6.98 4.56
C ILE A 156 -8.03 7.21 5.12
N ASP A 157 -9.00 6.37 4.76
CA ASP A 157 -10.37 6.47 5.29
C ASP A 157 -10.39 6.43 6.82
N HIS A 158 -9.55 5.59 7.43
CA HIS A 158 -9.46 5.53 8.89
C HIS A 158 -8.96 6.84 9.52
N PHE A 159 -8.00 7.53 8.89
CA PHE A 159 -7.49 8.80 9.38
C PHE A 159 -8.45 9.95 9.10
N GLN A 160 -9.14 9.92 7.97
CA GLN A 160 -10.21 10.86 7.67
C GLN A 160 -11.34 10.77 8.70
N ASP A 161 -11.82 9.57 9.02
CA ASP A 161 -12.88 9.38 10.01
C ASP A 161 -12.44 9.82 11.41
N ARG A 162 -11.18 9.56 11.79
CA ARG A 162 -10.67 9.80 13.13
C ARG A 162 -10.25 11.24 13.38
N PHE A 163 -9.76 11.93 12.35
CA PHE A 163 -9.19 13.28 12.40
C PHE A 163 -9.84 14.19 11.35
N ASN A 164 -11.17 14.18 11.31
CA ASN A 164 -11.96 14.97 10.36
C ASN A 164 -12.06 16.46 10.74
N ASP A 165 -11.61 16.84 11.94
CA ASP A 165 -11.67 18.18 12.52
C ASP A 165 -10.36 18.96 12.40
N GLN A 166 -9.32 18.40 11.76
CA GLN A 166 -8.01 19.02 11.65
C GLN A 166 -7.30 18.68 10.33
N PRO A 167 -6.50 19.60 9.77
CA PRO A 167 -5.74 19.31 8.56
C PRO A 167 -4.57 18.37 8.89
N TRP A 168 -4.32 17.42 8.00
CA TRP A 168 -3.20 16.49 8.15
C TRP A 168 -2.61 16.04 6.80
N LEU A 169 -1.35 15.66 6.84
CA LEU A 169 -0.61 15.00 5.76
C LEU A 169 0.00 13.70 6.28
N ILE A 170 -0.23 12.60 5.59
CA ILE A 170 0.50 11.35 5.80
C ILE A 170 1.35 11.10 4.57
N TYR A 171 2.65 10.94 4.75
CA TYR A 171 3.64 10.81 3.68
C TYR A 171 4.39 9.49 3.75
N ASP A 172 4.44 8.77 2.62
CA ASP A 172 5.27 7.58 2.43
C ASP A 172 6.64 7.99 1.89
N ALA A 173 7.65 7.94 2.77
CA ALA A 173 9.03 8.29 2.44
C ALA A 173 9.72 7.29 1.50
N LYS A 174 9.16 6.08 1.34
CA LYS A 174 9.70 5.07 0.40
C LYS A 174 9.22 5.30 -1.02
N ARG A 175 7.99 5.83 -1.18
CA ARG A 175 7.33 5.98 -2.47
C ARG A 175 7.16 7.44 -2.90
N HIS A 176 7.63 8.38 -2.08
CA HIS A 176 7.63 9.82 -2.36
C HIS A 176 6.25 10.40 -2.69
N TYR A 177 5.20 9.89 -2.02
CA TYR A 177 3.85 10.44 -2.11
C TYR A 177 3.14 10.40 -0.77
N GLY A 178 2.05 11.18 -0.66
CA GLY A 178 1.24 11.21 0.54
C GLY A 178 -0.23 11.53 0.25
N TYR A 179 -0.99 11.67 1.32
CA TYR A 179 -2.36 12.14 1.29
C TYR A 179 -2.52 13.33 2.21
N TYR A 180 -2.98 14.44 1.65
CA TYR A 180 -3.28 15.66 2.37
C TYR A 180 -4.79 15.82 2.55
N TYR A 181 -5.21 16.09 3.77
CA TYR A 181 -6.58 16.40 4.14
C TYR A 181 -6.68 17.83 4.65
N SER A 182 -7.63 18.60 4.12
CA SER A 182 -7.92 19.99 4.51
C SER A 182 -9.34 20.12 4.99
N LEU A 183 -9.57 21.03 5.97
CA LEU A 183 -10.91 21.40 6.44
C LEU A 183 -11.63 22.32 5.42
N THR A 184 -10.87 22.97 4.55
CA THR A 184 -11.44 23.79 3.48
C THR A 184 -11.82 22.89 2.32
N PRO A 185 -13.08 22.86 1.86
CA PRO A 185 -13.47 22.07 0.71
C PRO A 185 -12.60 22.42 -0.50
N GLY A 186 -11.81 21.47 -0.96
CA GLY A 186 -11.07 21.61 -2.22
C GLY A 186 -11.98 21.49 -3.43
N PRO A 187 -11.53 21.86 -4.63
CA PRO A 187 -12.28 21.64 -5.87
C PRO A 187 -12.47 20.13 -6.05
N SER A 188 -13.71 19.67 -5.91
CA SER A 188 -14.08 18.28 -6.21
C SER A 188 -14.37 18.11 -7.69
N PRO A 189 -13.98 17.00 -8.32
CA PRO A 189 -14.39 16.69 -9.70
C PRO A 189 -15.91 16.62 -9.90
N LYS A 190 -16.68 16.53 -8.81
CA LYS A 190 -18.17 16.50 -8.83
C LYS A 190 -18.82 17.84 -8.49
N GLY A 191 -18.05 18.94 -8.33
CA GLY A 191 -18.60 20.29 -8.11
C GLY A 191 -19.16 20.59 -6.71
N GLU A 192 -19.28 19.59 -5.85
CA GLU A 192 -19.64 19.76 -4.44
C GLU A 192 -18.35 19.70 -3.62
N GLY A 193 -18.01 20.78 -2.91
CA GLY A 193 -16.83 20.84 -2.07
C GLY A 193 -16.89 19.75 -0.98
N SER A 194 -16.21 18.65 -1.20
CA SER A 194 -16.08 17.57 -0.22
C SER A 194 -14.67 17.60 0.38
N ASN A 195 -14.59 17.45 1.70
CA ASN A 195 -13.34 17.26 2.42
C ASN A 195 -12.84 15.83 2.20
N VAL A 196 -12.25 15.58 1.01
CA VAL A 196 -11.67 14.28 0.67
C VAL A 196 -10.16 14.42 0.67
N PRO A 197 -9.41 13.47 1.26
CA PRO A 197 -7.96 13.48 1.18
C PRO A 197 -7.46 13.45 -0.26
N ILE A 198 -6.57 14.37 -0.59
CA ILE A 198 -6.00 14.52 -1.94
C ILE A 198 -4.63 13.85 -1.94
N ARG A 199 -4.37 13.00 -2.95
CA ARG A 199 -3.05 12.45 -3.17
C ARG A 199 -2.09 13.57 -3.61
N VAL A 200 -0.95 13.68 -2.94
CA VAL A 200 0.12 14.63 -3.23
C VAL A 200 1.42 13.89 -3.50
N THR A 201 2.18 14.35 -4.48
CA THR A 201 3.53 13.89 -4.81
C THR A 201 4.50 15.03 -4.62
N PHE A 202 5.70 14.73 -4.11
CA PHE A 202 6.77 15.71 -3.97
C PHE A 202 7.87 15.31 -4.96
N GLU A 203 8.10 16.15 -5.96
CA GLU A 203 9.06 15.87 -7.03
C GLU A 203 10.50 16.00 -6.55
N ASP A 204 10.76 16.90 -5.57
CA ASP A 204 12.07 17.13 -4.97
C ASP A 204 12.06 16.82 -3.46
N GLU A 205 13.06 16.07 -2.99
CA GLU A 205 13.29 15.85 -1.55
C GLU A 205 13.53 17.17 -0.79
N ALA A 206 14.04 18.21 -1.47
CA ALA A 206 14.25 19.53 -0.88
C ALA A 206 12.96 20.30 -0.57
N THR A 207 11.84 19.92 -1.19
CA THR A 207 10.53 20.56 -0.94
C THR A 207 9.74 19.89 0.18
N VAL A 208 10.24 18.77 0.68
CA VAL A 208 9.59 18.02 1.75
C VAL A 208 9.87 18.72 3.10
N PRO A 209 8.83 19.02 3.91
CA PRO A 209 8.99 19.81 5.14
C PRO A 209 9.57 19.01 6.33
N PHE A 210 10.17 17.85 6.09
CA PHE A 210 10.72 16.96 7.11
C PHE A 210 11.97 16.24 6.64
N ASP A 211 12.81 15.86 7.59
CA ASP A 211 13.97 15.01 7.37
C ASP A 211 13.52 13.55 7.12
N LEU A 212 13.75 13.06 5.92
CA LEU A 212 13.37 11.71 5.49
C LEU A 212 14.10 10.60 6.27
N SER A 213 15.26 10.91 6.88
CA SER A 213 16.05 9.93 7.64
C SER A 213 15.40 9.56 8.97
N ASN A 214 14.74 10.51 9.63
CA ASN A 214 14.17 10.36 10.97
C ASN A 214 12.69 10.76 11.06
N GLY A 215 12.11 11.35 10.00
CA GLY A 215 10.72 11.79 9.94
C GLY A 215 10.41 13.02 10.80
N LYS A 216 11.42 13.74 11.29
CA LYS A 216 11.22 14.95 12.07
C LYS A 216 10.97 16.14 11.14
N LEU A 217 10.01 16.97 11.50
CA LEU A 217 9.79 18.25 10.84
C LEU A 217 11.04 19.15 10.95
N ASN A 218 11.30 19.89 9.89
CA ASN A 218 12.33 20.91 9.90
C ASN A 218 11.97 21.98 10.95
N ALA A 219 12.98 22.53 11.64
CA ALA A 219 12.79 23.43 12.77
C ALA A 219 11.97 24.69 12.42
N ASP A 220 12.08 25.16 11.19
CA ASP A 220 11.34 26.31 10.64
C ASP A 220 9.85 26.01 10.45
N VAL A 221 9.48 24.75 10.28
CA VAL A 221 8.11 24.31 10.04
C VAL A 221 7.44 23.83 11.32
N LEU A 222 8.23 23.32 12.28
CA LEU A 222 7.74 22.76 13.55
C LEU A 222 7.07 23.85 14.42
N SER A 223 5.91 23.54 15.01
CA SER A 223 5.23 24.40 15.98
C SER A 223 6.04 24.50 17.29
N ASP A 224 6.09 25.69 17.90
CA ASP A 224 6.80 25.93 19.15
C ASP A 224 6.34 25.02 20.31
N ASN A 225 5.07 24.61 20.30
CA ASN A 225 4.51 23.73 21.32
C ASN A 225 4.64 22.23 21.02
N ASP A 226 5.07 21.84 19.82
CA ASP A 226 5.11 20.43 19.44
C ASP A 226 6.10 19.64 20.29
N GLN A 227 7.26 20.23 20.61
CA GLN A 227 8.26 19.61 21.47
C GLN A 227 7.69 19.27 22.86
N LEU A 228 6.88 20.17 23.45
CA LEU A 228 6.24 19.93 24.74
C LEU A 228 5.27 18.73 24.67
N PHE A 229 4.46 18.65 23.59
CA PHE A 229 3.55 17.51 23.40
C PHE A 229 4.28 16.19 23.20
N GLN A 230 5.40 16.19 22.49
CA GLN A 230 6.22 15.00 22.32
C GLN A 230 6.86 14.55 23.63
N ASP A 231 7.33 15.47 24.48
CA ASP A 231 7.89 15.18 25.79
C ASP A 231 6.83 14.67 26.78
N LEU A 232 5.63 15.25 26.75
CA LEU A 232 4.48 14.73 27.47
C LEU A 232 4.11 13.32 27.05
N TRP A 233 4.12 13.04 25.74
CA TRP A 233 3.85 11.71 25.22
C TRP A 233 4.92 10.67 25.66
N ARG A 234 6.21 11.04 25.62
CA ARG A 234 7.29 10.18 26.13
C ARG A 234 7.13 9.88 27.63
N THR A 235 6.78 10.91 28.40
CA THR A 235 6.56 10.80 29.86
C THR A 235 5.37 9.89 30.15
N TYR A 236 4.24 10.11 29.48
CA TYR A 236 3.06 9.27 29.59
C TYR A 236 3.39 7.81 29.23
N PHE A 237 4.05 7.57 28.11
CA PHE A 237 4.41 6.23 27.66
C PHE A 237 5.31 5.50 28.68
N LYS A 238 6.24 6.21 29.31
CA LYS A 238 7.07 5.66 30.40
C LYS A 238 6.24 5.35 31.66
N ALA A 239 5.30 6.23 32.00
CA ALA A 239 4.49 6.10 33.20
C ALA A 239 3.51 4.92 33.16
N ILE A 240 2.92 4.64 31.99
CA ILE A 240 2.00 3.49 31.84
C ILE A 240 2.70 2.14 31.67
N CYS A 241 4.04 2.16 31.49
CA CYS A 241 4.81 0.94 31.30
C CYS A 241 5.01 0.20 32.63
N ILE A 242 4.37 -0.97 32.75
CA ILE A 242 4.56 -1.86 33.90
C ILE A 242 5.82 -2.70 33.65
N LYS A 243 6.89 -2.41 34.40
CA LYS A 243 8.22 -3.00 34.18
C LYS A 243 8.21 -4.54 34.26
N GLU A 244 7.43 -5.11 35.18
CA GLU A 244 7.29 -6.56 35.41
C GLU A 244 6.60 -7.27 34.25
N ARG A 245 5.85 -6.55 33.41
CA ARG A 245 5.14 -7.07 32.23
C ARG A 245 5.88 -6.82 30.93
N MET A 246 7.06 -6.23 30.98
CA MET A 246 7.85 -5.94 29.77
C MET A 246 8.29 -7.25 29.09
N ASN A 247 7.87 -7.44 27.85
CA ASN A 247 8.30 -8.54 26.99
C ASN A 247 8.93 -8.00 25.69
N PRO A 248 10.26 -7.77 25.67
CA PRO A 248 10.93 -7.20 24.50
C PRO A 248 10.78 -8.05 23.23
N ARG A 249 10.71 -9.36 23.36
CA ARG A 249 10.50 -10.26 22.19
C ARG A 249 9.13 -10.05 21.58
N LYS A 250 8.09 -10.01 22.41
CA LYS A 250 6.72 -9.73 21.95
C LYS A 250 6.61 -8.33 21.36
N GLN A 251 7.23 -7.34 22.00
CA GLN A 251 7.26 -5.97 21.48
C GLN A 251 7.89 -5.90 20.09
N LEU A 252 9.00 -6.58 19.84
CA LEU A 252 9.64 -6.62 18.52
C LEU A 252 8.79 -7.33 17.47
N GLN A 253 8.05 -8.36 17.87
CA GLN A 253 7.13 -9.07 16.98
C GLN A 253 5.95 -8.20 16.54
N ASP A 254 5.34 -7.48 17.50
CA ASP A 254 4.16 -6.66 17.24
C ASP A 254 4.55 -5.31 16.60
N MET A 255 5.69 -4.74 17.03
CA MET A 255 6.22 -3.45 16.60
C MET A 255 7.66 -3.60 16.11
N PRO A 256 7.90 -4.02 14.85
CA PRO A 256 9.23 -4.18 14.27
C PRO A 256 10.06 -2.90 14.33
N ARG A 257 11.38 -3.03 14.53
CA ARG A 257 12.32 -1.90 14.67
C ARG A 257 12.30 -0.92 13.50
N ARG A 258 11.97 -1.36 12.29
CA ARG A 258 11.91 -0.52 11.09
C ARG A 258 10.93 0.66 11.22
N TYR A 259 9.91 0.56 12.08
CA TYR A 259 8.96 1.64 12.33
C TYR A 259 9.44 2.63 13.41
N TRP A 260 10.43 2.25 14.24
CA TRP A 260 10.83 3.02 15.41
C TRP A 260 11.39 4.40 15.06
N LYS A 261 12.03 4.54 13.90
CA LYS A 261 12.61 5.82 13.46
C LYS A 261 11.60 6.97 13.36
N TYR A 262 10.33 6.63 13.17
CA TYR A 262 9.25 7.61 13.06
C TYR A 262 8.40 7.72 14.35
N MET A 263 8.75 7.00 15.40
CA MET A 263 7.96 6.96 16.63
C MET A 263 8.61 7.82 17.72
N THR A 264 7.87 8.84 18.19
CA THR A 264 8.33 9.78 19.21
C THR A 264 8.82 9.10 20.49
N GLU A 265 8.16 8.03 20.93
CA GLU A 265 8.48 7.29 22.15
C GLU A 265 9.68 6.33 22.02
N LYS A 266 10.26 6.23 20.84
CA LYS A 266 11.41 5.35 20.55
C LYS A 266 12.69 6.12 20.21
N ASN A 267 12.58 7.43 20.00
CA ASN A 267 13.67 8.35 19.68
C ASN A 267 14.04 9.24 20.88
#